data_7a09096e1ce06363ee230d507a89959f
#
_entry.id   7a09096e1ce06363ee230d507a89959f
#
_cell.length_a   1.000
_cell.length_b   1.000
_cell.length_c   1.000
_cell.angle_alpha   90.00
_cell.angle_beta   90.00
_cell.angle_gamma   90.00
#
_symmetry.space_group_name_H-M   'P 1'
#
loop_
_entity.id
_entity.type
_entity.pdbx_description
1 polymer ?
#
loop_
_entity_poly.entity_id
_entity_poly.type
_entity_poly.pdbx_seq_one_letter_code
_entity_poly.pdbx_strand_id
1 'polypeptide(L)'
;MDQKTDLDRAPNPIDIHVGLQVRLRRKELKISQEKLAETLGLTFQQVQKYERGANRISASKLYEIARALQVPIGWFFEGLSDPTAGGVGAETPFAHSFLTTQEGIDLANLFPKVQHRRVRRRLVELVRAMAEEEGEFETGAEVEA
;
A
#
# COMPACT_ATOMS: atom_id res chain seq x y z
N MET A 1 -4.95 6.81 39.76
CA MET A 1 -5.99 6.67 38.76
C MET A 1 -5.52 7.25 37.48
N ASP A 2 -5.32 6.41 36.51
CA ASP A 2 -5.17 6.66 35.07
C ASP A 2 -3.94 7.46 34.61
N GLN A 3 -2.75 6.96 34.94
CA GLN A 3 -1.56 7.31 34.16
C GLN A 3 -1.53 6.65 32.76
N LYS A 4 -2.58 5.85 32.43
CA LYS A 4 -2.72 5.16 31.14
C LYS A 4 -3.24 6.05 30.02
N THR A 5 -3.81 7.21 30.37
CA THR A 5 -4.45 8.12 29.42
C THR A 5 -3.54 9.14 28.76
N ASP A 6 -2.38 9.41 29.34
CA ASP A 6 -1.45 10.40 28.76
C ASP A 6 -0.53 9.80 27.70
N LEU A 7 -0.21 8.50 27.80
CA LEU A 7 0.55 7.79 26.77
C LEU A 7 -0.30 7.48 25.52
N ASP A 8 -1.63 7.32 25.70
CA ASP A 8 -2.57 7.15 24.60
C ASP A 8 -2.92 8.47 23.87
N ARG A 9 -2.53 9.60 24.43
CA ARG A 9 -2.76 10.93 23.85
C ARG A 9 -1.58 11.50 23.08
N ALA A 10 -0.42 10.87 23.16
CA ALA A 10 0.72 11.29 22.36
C ALA A 10 0.41 11.07 20.87
N PRO A 11 0.62 12.07 20.00
CA PRO A 11 0.41 11.90 18.57
C PRO A 11 1.25 10.74 18.02
N ASN A 12 0.62 9.89 17.23
CA ASN A 12 1.33 8.80 16.57
C ASN A 12 2.31 9.38 15.53
N PRO A 13 3.57 8.90 15.48
CA PRO A 13 4.57 9.39 14.51
C PRO A 13 4.11 9.29 13.06
N ILE A 14 3.31 8.29 12.71
CA ILE A 14 2.74 8.12 11.36
C ILE A 14 1.72 9.23 11.09
N ASP A 15 0.85 9.53 12.05
CA ASP A 15 -0.14 10.60 11.91
C ASP A 15 0.53 11.98 11.78
N ILE A 16 1.64 12.21 12.49
CA ILE A 16 2.46 13.43 12.38
C ILE A 16 3.06 13.53 10.97
N HIS A 17 3.64 12.46 10.46
CA HIS A 17 4.24 12.43 9.13
C HIS A 17 3.19 12.68 8.03
N VAL A 18 2.08 11.96 8.06
CA VAL A 18 0.98 12.14 7.11
C VAL A 18 0.43 13.56 7.16
N GLY A 19 0.22 14.09 8.36
CA GLY A 19 -0.23 15.47 8.56
C GLY A 19 0.74 16.51 7.98
N LEU A 20 2.04 16.30 8.17
CA LEU A 20 3.08 17.15 7.58
C LEU A 20 3.05 17.09 6.04
N GLN A 21 2.89 15.91 5.46
CA GLN A 21 2.79 15.74 4.01
C GLN A 21 1.55 16.46 3.45
N VAL A 22 0.41 16.37 4.13
CA VAL A 22 -0.80 17.13 3.77
C VAL A 22 -0.49 18.64 3.75
N ARG A 23 0.16 19.15 4.79
CA ARG A 23 0.54 20.56 4.88
C ARG A 23 1.49 20.98 3.77
N LEU A 24 2.53 20.20 3.50
CA LEU A 24 3.51 20.50 2.46
C LEU A 24 2.84 20.57 1.08
N ARG A 25 2.03 19.59 0.73
CA ARG A 25 1.35 19.57 -0.56
C ARG A 25 0.33 20.69 -0.70
N ARG A 26 -0.42 20.97 0.36
CA ARG A 26 -1.33 22.11 0.39
C ARG A 26 -0.61 23.42 0.09
N LYS A 27 0.55 23.64 0.72
CA LYS A 27 1.37 24.83 0.50
C LYS A 27 1.95 24.91 -0.91
N GLU A 28 2.40 23.78 -1.47
CA GLU A 28 2.86 23.73 -2.87
C GLU A 28 1.78 24.16 -3.84
N LEU A 29 0.54 23.76 -3.61
CA LEU A 29 -0.62 24.15 -4.41
C LEU A 29 -1.14 25.56 -4.08
N LYS A 30 -0.56 26.24 -3.10
CA LYS A 30 -1.00 27.57 -2.62
C LYS A 30 -2.45 27.60 -2.17
N ILE A 31 -2.91 26.52 -1.57
CA ILE A 31 -4.25 26.38 -0.99
C ILE A 31 -4.17 26.73 0.50
N SER A 32 -5.10 27.56 0.99
CA SER A 32 -5.21 27.84 2.42
C SER A 32 -5.82 26.66 3.18
N GLN A 33 -5.59 26.60 4.50
CA GLN A 33 -6.26 25.62 5.36
C GLN A 33 -7.78 25.76 5.31
N GLU A 34 -8.27 26.99 5.25
CA GLU A 34 -9.71 27.29 5.14
C GLU A 34 -10.29 26.74 3.82
N LYS A 35 -9.58 26.92 2.71
CA LYS A 35 -10.00 26.40 1.40
C LYS A 35 -10.02 24.88 1.37
N LEU A 36 -9.00 24.25 1.93
CA LEU A 36 -8.97 22.80 2.05
C LEU A 36 -10.13 22.29 2.93
N ALA A 37 -10.37 22.93 4.06
CA ALA A 37 -11.48 22.60 4.94
C ALA A 37 -12.84 22.70 4.21
N GLU A 38 -13.06 23.77 3.47
CA GLU A 38 -14.27 23.95 2.66
C GLU A 38 -14.44 22.82 1.64
N THR A 39 -13.38 22.49 0.91
CA THR A 39 -13.39 21.40 -0.10
C THR A 39 -13.72 20.06 0.51
N LEU A 40 -13.26 19.79 1.72
CA LEU A 40 -13.45 18.51 2.42
C LEU A 40 -14.71 18.45 3.29
N GLY A 41 -15.46 19.55 3.40
CA GLY A 41 -16.59 19.63 4.32
C GLY A 41 -16.18 19.56 5.80
N LEU A 42 -14.98 20.05 6.12
CA LEU A 42 -14.41 20.06 7.47
C LEU A 42 -14.34 21.49 8.03
N THR A 43 -14.14 21.58 9.34
CA THR A 43 -13.81 22.85 9.98
C THR A 43 -12.33 23.17 9.81
N PHE A 44 -11.99 24.43 9.85
CA PHE A 44 -10.61 24.92 9.85
C PHE A 44 -9.76 24.26 10.97
N GLN A 45 -10.34 24.15 12.17
CA GLN A 45 -9.66 23.51 13.31
C GLN A 45 -9.37 22.03 13.06
N GLN A 46 -10.25 21.32 12.37
CA GLN A 46 -10.01 19.90 12.02
C GLN A 46 -8.83 19.76 11.05
N VAL A 47 -8.74 20.63 10.05
CA VAL A 47 -7.58 20.63 9.12
C VAL A 47 -6.30 20.95 9.87
N GLN A 48 -6.30 21.93 10.79
CA GLN A 48 -5.15 22.23 11.62
C GLN A 48 -4.68 21.02 12.44
N LYS A 49 -5.63 20.31 13.06
CA LYS A 49 -5.34 19.12 13.86
C LYS A 49 -4.80 17.97 13.00
N TYR A 50 -5.31 17.80 11.78
CA TYR A 50 -4.76 16.83 10.84
C TYR A 50 -3.31 17.16 10.46
N GLU A 51 -3.01 18.37 10.10
CA GLU A 51 -1.68 18.80 9.70
C GLU A 51 -0.66 18.72 10.83
N ARG A 52 -1.08 18.80 12.09
CA ARG A 52 -0.24 18.63 13.27
C ARG A 52 -0.10 17.17 13.73
N GLY A 53 -0.89 16.27 13.16
CA GLY A 53 -0.97 14.88 13.62
C GLY A 53 -1.69 14.71 14.95
N ALA A 54 -2.37 15.77 15.45
CA ALA A 54 -3.13 15.71 16.68
C ALA A 54 -4.39 14.86 16.56
N ASN A 55 -4.98 14.82 15.37
CA ASN A 55 -6.10 13.95 15.04
C ASN A 55 -5.68 12.96 13.95
N ARG A 56 -6.12 11.72 14.12
CA ARG A 56 -5.97 10.68 13.11
C ARG A 56 -6.89 10.92 11.94
N ILE A 57 -6.36 10.84 10.72
CA ILE A 57 -7.12 10.94 9.49
C ILE A 57 -7.68 9.55 9.15
N SER A 58 -9.00 9.43 8.99
CA SER A 58 -9.60 8.17 8.53
C SER A 58 -9.17 7.86 7.10
N ALA A 59 -9.20 6.58 6.73
CA ALA A 59 -8.84 6.14 5.37
C ALA A 59 -9.70 6.85 4.30
N SER A 60 -10.99 6.98 4.52
CA SER A 60 -11.90 7.67 3.60
C SER A 60 -11.58 9.17 3.47
N LYS A 61 -11.26 9.82 4.58
CA LYS A 61 -10.87 11.23 4.57
C LYS A 61 -9.52 11.44 3.91
N LEU A 62 -8.56 10.55 4.13
CA LEU A 62 -7.26 10.60 3.44
C LEU A 62 -7.42 10.44 1.92
N TYR A 63 -8.32 9.58 1.48
CA TYR A 63 -8.64 9.43 0.06
C TYR A 63 -9.20 10.74 -0.52
N GLU A 64 -10.11 11.40 0.17
CA GLU A 64 -10.66 12.71 -0.25
C GLU A 64 -9.57 13.78 -0.28
N ILE A 65 -8.69 13.82 0.71
CA ILE A 65 -7.54 14.75 0.76
C ILE A 65 -6.60 14.50 -0.42
N ALA A 66 -6.28 13.25 -0.72
CA ALA A 66 -5.44 12.87 -1.86
C ALA A 66 -6.01 13.41 -3.18
N ARG A 67 -7.31 13.27 -3.38
CA ARG A 67 -8.00 13.80 -4.55
C ARG A 67 -7.99 15.33 -4.60
N ALA A 68 -8.26 15.98 -3.49
CA ALA A 68 -8.25 17.44 -3.38
C ALA A 68 -6.86 18.03 -3.66
N LEU A 69 -5.81 17.35 -3.20
CA LEU A 69 -4.42 17.78 -3.36
C LEU A 69 -3.73 17.19 -4.61
N GLN A 70 -4.45 16.40 -5.40
CA GLN A 70 -3.97 15.84 -6.66
C GLN A 70 -2.68 15.01 -6.52
N VAL A 71 -2.64 14.13 -5.55
CA VAL A 71 -1.57 13.17 -5.31
C VAL A 71 -2.13 11.76 -5.14
N PRO A 72 -1.35 10.72 -5.48
CA PRO A 72 -1.70 9.36 -5.10
C PRO A 72 -1.74 9.21 -3.58
N ILE A 73 -2.61 8.35 -3.05
CA ILE A 73 -2.74 8.16 -1.60
C ILE A 73 -1.42 7.71 -0.94
N GLY A 74 -0.62 6.90 -1.64
CA GLY A 74 0.69 6.45 -1.17
C GLY A 74 1.71 7.57 -0.99
N TRP A 75 1.53 8.69 -1.63
CA TRP A 75 2.41 9.85 -1.53
C TRP A 75 2.54 10.37 -0.08
N PHE A 76 1.45 10.31 0.69
CA PHE A 76 1.46 10.75 2.10
C PHE A 76 2.33 9.89 3.01
N PHE A 77 2.65 8.68 2.59
CA PHE A 77 3.47 7.72 3.33
C PHE A 77 4.93 7.68 2.84
N GLU A 78 5.27 8.41 1.79
CA GLU A 78 6.65 8.52 1.31
C GLU A 78 7.55 9.10 2.39
N GLY A 79 8.74 8.51 2.53
CA GLY A 79 9.71 8.90 3.56
C GLY A 79 9.52 8.22 4.91
N LEU A 80 8.45 7.43 5.09
CA LEU A 80 8.31 6.56 6.26
C LEU A 80 9.20 5.32 6.07
N SER A 81 9.92 4.96 7.13
CA SER A 81 10.64 3.69 7.16
C SER A 81 9.63 2.58 7.37
N ASP A 82 9.47 1.70 6.39
CA ASP A 82 8.73 0.47 6.58
C ASP A 82 9.71 -0.63 6.99
N PRO A 83 9.64 -1.11 8.25
CA PRO A 83 10.53 -2.17 8.71
C PRO A 83 10.28 -3.52 8.04
N THR A 84 9.14 -3.66 7.35
CA THR A 84 8.80 -4.88 6.59
C THR A 84 9.18 -4.77 5.12
N ALA A 85 9.40 -3.56 4.62
CA ALA A 85 9.92 -3.33 3.28
C ALA A 85 11.44 -3.47 3.31
N GLY A 86 11.92 -4.64 3.09
CA GLY A 86 13.33 -4.86 2.74
C GLY A 86 13.68 -4.18 1.42
N GLY A 87 13.71 -2.83 1.40
CA GLY A 87 14.12 -2.01 0.26
C GLY A 87 13.16 -2.02 -0.94
N VAL A 88 12.89 -0.81 -1.41
CA VAL A 88 12.33 -0.46 -2.72
C VAL A 88 11.11 -1.25 -3.19
N GLY A 89 9.95 -0.69 -2.93
CA GLY A 89 8.68 -1.13 -3.54
C GLY A 89 8.36 -2.59 -3.19
N ALA A 90 7.49 -2.79 -2.22
CA ALA A 90 7.04 -4.12 -1.83
C ALA A 90 6.23 -4.80 -2.94
N GLU A 91 6.86 -5.03 -4.08
CA GLU A 91 6.51 -6.20 -4.86
C GLU A 91 6.95 -7.38 -4.00
N THR A 92 5.99 -8.20 -3.60
CA THR A 92 6.33 -9.47 -2.97
C THR A 92 7.35 -10.15 -3.88
N PRO A 93 8.41 -10.78 -3.36
CA PRO A 93 9.42 -11.47 -4.19
C PRO A 93 8.80 -12.37 -5.24
N PHE A 94 7.63 -12.93 -4.96
CA PHE A 94 6.84 -13.77 -5.87
C PHE A 94 6.26 -12.99 -7.06
N ALA A 95 5.68 -11.81 -6.85
CA ALA A 95 5.12 -11.01 -7.94
C ALA A 95 6.23 -10.51 -8.87
N HIS A 96 7.36 -10.14 -8.32
CA HIS A 96 8.52 -9.72 -9.11
C HIS A 96 9.03 -10.84 -10.00
N SER A 97 9.33 -12.02 -9.43
CA SER A 97 9.81 -13.16 -10.21
C SER A 97 8.81 -13.63 -11.28
N PHE A 98 7.51 -13.57 -10.96
CA PHE A 98 6.45 -13.92 -11.91
C PHE A 98 6.40 -12.95 -13.11
N LEU A 99 6.51 -11.64 -12.86
CA LEU A 99 6.41 -10.60 -13.89
C LEU A 99 7.73 -10.30 -14.62
N THR A 100 8.84 -10.92 -14.23
CA THR A 100 10.13 -10.79 -14.94
C THR A 100 10.27 -11.74 -16.11
N THR A 101 9.45 -12.77 -16.22
CA THR A 101 9.44 -13.71 -17.34
C THR A 101 8.34 -13.39 -18.34
N GLN A 102 8.57 -13.71 -19.62
CA GLN A 102 7.56 -13.51 -20.65
C GLN A 102 6.32 -14.36 -20.39
N GLU A 103 6.52 -15.61 -19.94
CA GLU A 103 5.45 -16.54 -19.60
C GLU A 103 4.58 -16.00 -18.44
N GLY A 104 5.20 -15.40 -17.43
CA GLY A 104 4.50 -14.76 -16.31
C GLY A 104 3.64 -13.60 -16.77
N ILE A 105 4.18 -12.75 -17.63
CA ILE A 105 3.44 -11.61 -18.22
C ILE A 105 2.27 -12.12 -19.05
N ASP A 106 2.49 -13.12 -19.91
CA ASP A 106 1.44 -13.70 -20.74
C ASP A 106 0.34 -14.33 -19.89
N LEU A 107 0.70 -15.07 -18.86
CA LEU A 107 -0.25 -15.67 -17.94
C LEU A 107 -1.06 -14.61 -17.17
N ALA A 108 -0.41 -13.56 -16.72
CA ALA A 108 -1.09 -12.44 -16.05
C ALA A 108 -2.10 -11.74 -16.97
N ASN A 109 -1.80 -11.64 -18.27
CA ASN A 109 -2.70 -11.06 -19.26
C ASN A 109 -3.83 -12.00 -19.69
N LEU A 110 -3.57 -13.29 -19.76
CA LEU A 110 -4.51 -14.27 -20.32
C LEU A 110 -5.43 -14.86 -19.23
N PHE A 111 -4.92 -15.13 -18.04
CA PHE A 111 -5.69 -15.75 -16.97
C PHE A 111 -6.98 -15.00 -16.60
N PRO A 112 -7.01 -13.66 -16.52
CA PRO A 112 -8.24 -12.92 -16.27
C PRO A 112 -9.32 -13.10 -17.35
N LYS A 113 -8.93 -13.46 -18.58
CA LYS A 113 -9.85 -13.71 -19.71
C LYS A 113 -10.55 -15.05 -19.60
N VAL A 114 -10.06 -15.97 -18.80
CA VAL A 114 -10.69 -17.25 -18.51
C VAL A 114 -11.80 -17.02 -17.49
N GLN A 115 -13.04 -16.96 -17.95
CA GLN A 115 -14.18 -16.61 -17.09
C GLN A 115 -14.73 -17.79 -16.28
N HIS A 116 -14.58 -19.01 -16.76
CA HIS A 116 -15.13 -20.19 -16.08
C HIS A 116 -14.27 -20.59 -14.87
N ARG A 117 -14.86 -20.55 -13.70
CA ARG A 117 -14.20 -20.91 -12.43
C ARG A 117 -13.60 -22.31 -12.44
N ARG A 118 -14.26 -23.30 -13.06
CA ARG A 118 -13.75 -24.67 -13.20
C ARG A 118 -12.45 -24.70 -14.00
N VAL A 119 -12.39 -23.96 -15.11
CA VAL A 119 -11.21 -23.91 -15.98
C VAL A 119 -10.06 -23.25 -15.25
N ARG A 120 -10.29 -22.14 -14.58
CA ARG A 120 -9.28 -21.47 -13.74
C ARG A 120 -8.69 -22.41 -12.69
N ARG A 121 -9.54 -23.17 -12.00
CA ARG A 121 -9.10 -24.15 -11.00
C ARG A 121 -8.24 -25.25 -11.62
N ARG A 122 -8.62 -25.76 -12.78
CA ARG A 122 -7.85 -26.77 -13.50
C ARG A 122 -6.49 -26.27 -13.96
N LEU A 123 -6.40 -25.02 -14.40
CA LEU A 123 -5.14 -24.40 -14.78
C LEU A 123 -4.20 -24.27 -13.56
N VAL A 124 -4.70 -23.87 -12.41
CA VAL A 124 -3.91 -23.80 -11.17
C VAL A 124 -3.46 -25.19 -10.73
N GLU A 125 -4.34 -26.19 -10.79
CA GLU A 125 -4.00 -27.59 -10.48
C GLU A 125 -2.90 -28.14 -11.40
N LEU A 126 -2.98 -27.84 -12.71
CA LEU A 126 -1.97 -28.23 -13.68
C LEU A 126 -0.61 -27.60 -13.36
N VAL A 127 -0.57 -26.29 -13.15
CA VAL A 127 0.67 -25.58 -12.80
C VAL A 127 1.27 -26.12 -11.51
N ARG A 128 0.45 -26.41 -10.51
CA ARG A 128 0.90 -26.99 -9.24
C ARG A 128 1.53 -28.36 -9.43
N ALA A 129 0.87 -29.25 -10.18
CA ALA A 129 1.38 -30.59 -10.45
C ALA A 129 2.74 -30.55 -11.18
N MET A 130 2.87 -29.69 -12.18
CA MET A 130 4.13 -29.54 -12.93
C MET A 130 5.24 -28.94 -12.04
N ALA A 131 4.94 -27.98 -11.18
CA ALA A 131 5.93 -27.41 -10.28
C ALA A 131 6.42 -28.42 -9.22
N GLU A 132 5.55 -29.30 -8.76
CA GLU A 132 5.91 -30.40 -7.83
C GLU A 132 6.82 -31.42 -8.50
N GLU A 133 6.54 -31.81 -9.75
CA GLU A 133 7.39 -32.72 -10.53
C GLU A 133 8.79 -32.13 -10.75
N GLU A 134 8.92 -30.88 -11.14
CA GLU A 134 10.22 -30.23 -11.31
C GLU A 134 11.03 -30.18 -10.01
N GLY A 135 10.39 -29.90 -8.88
CA GLY A 135 11.03 -29.91 -7.55
C GLY A 135 11.61 -31.29 -7.16
N GLU A 136 10.97 -32.38 -7.58
CA GLU A 136 11.46 -33.74 -7.34
C GLU A 136 12.68 -34.08 -8.21
N PHE A 137 12.76 -33.57 -9.43
CA PHE A 137 13.93 -33.74 -10.31
C PHE A 137 15.16 -33.02 -9.79
N GLU A 138 15.01 -31.80 -9.24
CA GLU A 138 16.15 -31.07 -8.67
C GLU A 138 16.70 -31.72 -7.40
N THR A 139 15.82 -32.25 -6.54
CA THR A 139 16.26 -32.98 -5.32
C THR A 139 16.90 -34.32 -5.62
N GLY A 140 16.52 -34.98 -6.72
CA GLY A 140 17.11 -36.25 -7.16
C GLY A 140 18.50 -36.12 -7.79
N ALA A 141 18.82 -34.98 -8.38
CA ALA A 141 20.12 -34.70 -9.00
C ALA A 141 21.25 -34.42 -8.00
N GLU A 142 20.91 -33.95 -6.79
CA GLU A 142 21.89 -33.68 -5.71
C GLU A 142 22.31 -34.95 -4.94
N VAL A 143 21.61 -36.06 -5.11
CA VAL A 143 21.89 -37.35 -4.40
C VAL A 143 22.84 -38.28 -5.17
N GLU A 144 23.06 -38.03 -6.46
CA GLU A 144 23.97 -38.83 -7.28
C GLU A 144 25.33 -38.20 -7.61
N ALA A 145 25.68 -37.15 -6.91
CA ALA A 145 27.00 -36.53 -7.07
C ALA A 145 27.94 -36.88 -5.92
#